data_58ea36f2dbd0f8d4cb7605029074a7f9
#
_entry.id   58ea36f2dbd0f8d4cb7605029074a7f9
#
_cell.length_a   1.000
_cell.length_b   1.000
_cell.length_c   1.000
_cell.angle_alpha   90.00
_cell.angle_beta   90.00
_cell.angle_gamma   90.00
#
_symmetry.space_group_name_H-M   'P 1'
#
loop_
_entity.id
_entity.type
_entity.pdbx_description
1 polymer ?
#
loop_
_entity_poly.entity_id
_entity_poly.type
_entity_poly.pdbx_seq_one_letter_code
_entity_poly.pdbx_strand_id
1 'polypeptide(L)'
;MKSEEIEKQMRQLTAEIERLRLKRSDLLVKFRDAKQAEFEQQHNIKSGDQIDTKKGTPYYYDKFGIDCCGHVVVFCHPVKKDGTASGSIRHIDVSDF
;
A
#
# COMPACT_ATOMS: atom_id res chain seq x y z
N MET A 1 17.22 -19.58 36.80
CA MET A 1 17.23 -20.07 35.42
C MET A 1 18.66 -20.10 34.88
N LYS A 2 19.02 -21.12 34.20
CA LYS A 2 20.31 -21.20 33.54
C LYS A 2 20.26 -20.37 32.26
N SER A 3 21.39 -19.75 31.90
CA SER A 3 21.48 -18.89 30.71
C SER A 3 21.08 -19.62 29.41
N GLU A 4 21.33 -20.93 29.33
CA GLU A 4 20.97 -21.74 28.17
C GLU A 4 19.45 -21.85 27.97
N GLU A 5 18.69 -21.94 29.05
CA GLU A 5 17.21 -21.97 28.97
C GLU A 5 16.64 -20.64 28.51
N ILE A 6 17.21 -19.55 28.99
CA ILE A 6 16.82 -18.20 28.58
C ILE A 6 17.10 -18.01 27.10
N GLU A 7 18.27 -18.39 26.63
CA GLU A 7 18.67 -18.29 25.23
C GLU A 7 17.73 -19.10 24.32
N LYS A 8 17.36 -20.31 24.72
CA LYS A 8 16.43 -21.16 23.99
C LYS A 8 15.06 -20.50 23.87
N GLN A 9 14.55 -19.90 24.94
CA GLN A 9 13.29 -19.17 24.93
C GLN A 9 13.34 -17.96 23.99
N MET A 10 14.44 -17.22 24.00
CA MET A 10 14.64 -16.07 23.11
C MET A 10 14.63 -16.50 21.65
N ARG A 11 15.27 -17.61 21.29
CA ARG A 11 15.26 -18.14 19.92
C ARG A 11 13.86 -18.54 19.47
N GLN A 12 13.08 -19.17 20.35
CA GLN A 12 11.70 -19.54 20.04
C GLN A 12 10.83 -18.32 19.79
N LEU A 13 10.95 -17.27 20.61
CA LEU A 13 10.21 -16.03 20.46
C LEU A 13 10.59 -15.32 19.16
N THR A 14 11.87 -15.29 18.83
CA THR A 14 12.35 -14.69 17.57
C THR A 14 11.77 -15.40 16.36
N ALA A 15 11.73 -16.73 16.37
CA ALA A 15 11.15 -17.53 15.30
C ALA A 15 9.64 -17.25 15.14
N GLU A 16 8.92 -17.12 16.24
CA GLU A 16 7.49 -16.78 16.21
C GLU A 16 7.23 -15.39 15.66
N ILE A 17 8.06 -14.41 16.06
CA ILE A 17 7.96 -13.03 15.56
C ILE A 17 8.18 -13.01 14.05
N GLU A 18 9.18 -13.71 13.54
CA GLU A 18 9.46 -13.78 12.10
C GLU A 18 8.30 -14.41 11.33
N ARG A 19 7.74 -15.49 11.85
CA ARG A 19 6.58 -16.16 11.24
C ARG A 19 5.38 -15.23 11.17
N LEU A 20 5.10 -14.48 12.24
CA LEU A 20 4.01 -13.53 12.29
C LEU A 20 4.23 -12.34 11.34
N ARG A 21 5.46 -11.89 11.20
CA ARG A 21 5.81 -10.83 10.23
C ARG A 21 5.55 -11.26 8.80
N LEU A 22 5.95 -12.46 8.43
CA LEU A 22 5.70 -13.00 7.08
C LEU A 22 4.21 -13.13 6.82
N LYS A 23 3.46 -13.65 7.78
CA LYS A 23 2.00 -13.77 7.69
C LYS A 23 1.33 -12.40 7.55
N ARG A 24 1.81 -11.39 8.29
CA ARG A 24 1.31 -10.02 8.19
C ARG A 24 1.58 -9.44 6.81
N SER A 25 2.77 -9.66 6.26
CA SER A 25 3.13 -9.19 4.92
C SER A 25 2.22 -9.79 3.85
N ASP A 26 1.94 -11.10 3.93
CA ASP A 26 1.02 -11.76 3.01
C ASP A 26 -0.40 -11.18 3.10
N LEU A 27 -0.89 -10.93 4.31
CA LEU A 27 -2.20 -10.33 4.52
C LEU A 27 -2.26 -8.89 4.01
N LEU A 28 -1.18 -8.11 4.16
CA LEU A 28 -1.09 -6.76 3.63
C LEU A 28 -1.18 -6.74 2.11
N VAL A 29 -0.48 -7.65 1.43
CA VAL A 29 -0.54 -7.76 -0.03
C VAL A 29 -1.95 -8.11 -0.48
N LYS A 30 -2.60 -9.07 0.16
CA LYS A 30 -3.98 -9.44 -0.13
C LYS A 30 -4.95 -8.29 0.12
N PHE A 31 -4.76 -7.55 1.21
CA PHE A 31 -5.56 -6.38 1.55
C PHE A 31 -5.40 -5.28 0.50
N ARG A 32 -4.16 -4.99 0.09
CA ARG A 32 -3.88 -4.05 -0.99
C ARG A 32 -4.59 -4.43 -2.28
N ASP A 33 -4.47 -5.69 -2.70
CA ASP A 33 -5.08 -6.17 -3.94
C ASP A 33 -6.60 -6.10 -3.88
N ALA A 34 -7.20 -6.46 -2.75
CA ALA A 34 -8.65 -6.35 -2.55
C ALA A 34 -9.12 -4.89 -2.60
N LYS A 35 -8.40 -3.99 -1.93
CA LYS A 35 -8.71 -2.55 -1.95
C LYS A 35 -8.57 -1.95 -3.34
N GLN A 36 -7.55 -2.36 -4.09
CA GLN A 36 -7.36 -1.92 -5.45
C GLN A 36 -8.54 -2.33 -6.33
N ALA A 37 -8.96 -3.60 -6.26
CA ALA A 37 -10.08 -4.11 -7.05
C ALA A 37 -11.39 -3.37 -6.70
N GLU A 38 -11.67 -3.19 -5.42
CA GLU A 38 -12.85 -2.46 -4.96
C GLU A 38 -12.85 -1.01 -5.45
N PHE A 39 -11.71 -0.33 -5.34
CA PHE A 39 -11.56 1.06 -5.76
C PHE A 39 -11.76 1.21 -7.27
N GLU A 40 -11.12 0.34 -8.06
CA GLU A 40 -11.26 0.36 -9.52
C GLU A 40 -12.69 0.10 -9.96
N GLN A 41 -13.38 -0.80 -9.29
CA GLN A 41 -14.78 -1.09 -9.55
C GLN A 41 -15.69 0.06 -9.14
N GLN A 42 -15.46 0.65 -7.96
CA GLN A 42 -16.27 1.75 -7.43
C GLN A 42 -16.19 3.00 -8.29
N HIS A 43 -15.00 3.32 -8.78
CA HIS A 43 -14.75 4.50 -9.60
C HIS A 43 -14.79 4.21 -11.12
N ASN A 44 -14.94 2.95 -11.50
CA ASN A 44 -14.95 2.49 -12.90
C ASN A 44 -13.71 2.98 -13.66
N ILE A 45 -12.54 2.77 -13.08
CA ILE A 45 -11.25 3.17 -13.64
C ILE A 45 -10.26 2.01 -13.67
N LYS A 46 -9.20 2.17 -14.44
CA LYS A 46 -8.05 1.26 -14.49
C LYS A 46 -6.77 2.07 -14.56
N SER A 47 -5.63 1.38 -14.43
CA SER A 47 -4.31 2.00 -14.52
C SER A 47 -4.19 2.87 -15.78
N GLY A 48 -3.77 4.11 -15.59
CA GLY A 48 -3.64 5.09 -16.65
C GLY A 48 -4.84 6.03 -16.82
N ASP A 49 -5.95 5.76 -16.15
CA ASP A 49 -7.13 6.64 -16.20
C ASP A 49 -6.95 7.84 -15.29
N GLN A 50 -7.55 8.96 -15.68
CA GLN A 50 -7.52 10.17 -14.88
C GLN A 50 -8.58 10.10 -13.77
N ILE A 51 -8.21 10.56 -12.57
CA ILE A 51 -9.10 10.62 -11.42
C ILE A 51 -8.87 11.91 -10.65
N ASP A 52 -9.93 12.49 -10.11
CA ASP A 52 -9.86 13.69 -9.29
C ASP A 52 -10.01 13.35 -7.80
N THR A 53 -9.24 14.04 -6.95
CA THR A 53 -9.43 13.98 -5.51
C THR A 53 -10.68 14.71 -5.09
N LYS A 54 -11.12 14.53 -3.84
CA LYS A 54 -12.26 15.28 -3.28
C LYS A 54 -12.06 16.79 -3.32
N LYS A 55 -10.80 17.25 -3.35
CA LYS A 55 -10.44 18.67 -3.46
C LYS A 55 -10.44 19.15 -4.90
N GLY A 56 -10.67 18.28 -5.87
CA GLY A 56 -10.66 18.62 -7.28
C GLY A 56 -9.30 18.61 -7.96
N THR A 57 -8.28 18.08 -7.30
CA THR A 57 -6.94 17.96 -7.90
C THR A 57 -6.90 16.75 -8.82
N PRO A 58 -6.56 16.90 -10.11
CA PRO A 58 -6.50 15.77 -11.04
C PRO A 58 -5.19 15.00 -10.92
N TYR A 59 -5.30 13.67 -11.06
CA TYR A 59 -4.17 12.76 -11.11
C TYR A 59 -4.44 11.67 -12.13
N TYR A 60 -3.37 11.03 -12.62
CA TYR A 60 -3.48 9.78 -13.36
C TYR A 60 -3.28 8.62 -12.38
N TYR A 61 -4.28 7.77 -12.28
CA TYR A 61 -4.25 6.58 -11.42
C TYR A 61 -3.27 5.56 -11.96
N ASP A 62 -2.44 4.99 -11.08
CA ASP A 62 -1.51 3.92 -11.44
C ASP A 62 -1.95 2.61 -10.77
N LYS A 63 -1.73 2.49 -9.48
CA LYS A 63 -2.04 1.27 -8.72
C LYS A 63 -2.09 1.58 -7.23
N PHE A 64 -2.44 0.57 -6.43
CA PHE A 64 -2.29 0.63 -4.98
C PHE A 64 -0.90 0.14 -4.60
N GLY A 65 -0.38 0.68 -3.51
CA GLY A 65 0.89 0.28 -2.95
C GLY A 65 0.84 0.28 -1.44
N ILE A 66 1.94 -0.13 -0.83
CA ILE A 66 2.11 -0.12 0.63
C ILE A 66 3.26 0.84 0.93
N ASP A 67 3.02 1.81 1.81
CA ASP A 67 4.05 2.77 2.18
C ASP A 67 5.06 2.19 3.19
N CYS A 68 6.05 2.97 3.58
CA CYS A 68 7.08 2.53 4.53
C CYS A 68 6.53 2.22 5.93
N CYS A 69 5.34 2.71 6.27
CA CYS A 69 4.67 2.47 7.55
C CYS A 69 3.70 1.30 7.50
N GLY A 70 3.56 0.63 6.37
CA GLY A 70 2.66 -0.50 6.19
C GLY A 70 1.20 -0.11 5.92
N HIS A 71 0.95 1.12 5.48
CA HIS A 71 -0.37 1.58 5.09
C HIS A 71 -0.60 1.39 3.60
N VAL A 72 -1.83 1.02 3.23
CA VAL A 72 -2.23 0.92 1.82
C VAL A 72 -2.55 2.32 1.31
N VAL A 73 -1.88 2.72 0.23
CA VAL A 73 -2.04 4.04 -0.39
C VAL A 73 -2.26 3.89 -1.90
N VAL A 74 -2.78 4.95 -2.52
CA VAL A 74 -2.99 5.01 -3.97
C VAL A 74 -1.78 5.69 -4.59
N PHE A 75 -1.16 5.04 -5.58
CA PHE A 75 -0.08 5.61 -6.36
C PHE A 75 -0.68 6.31 -7.57
N CYS A 76 -0.42 7.60 -7.68
CA CYS A 76 -0.92 8.44 -8.77
C CYS A 76 0.21 9.29 -9.33
N HIS A 77 0.03 9.72 -10.59
CA HIS A 77 0.94 10.64 -11.24
C HIS A 77 0.27 11.99 -11.40
N PRO A 78 0.91 13.13 -10.98
CA PRO A 78 0.35 14.45 -11.21
C PRO A 78 0.16 14.71 -12.70
N VAL A 79 -0.86 15.52 -13.03
CA VAL A 79 -1.10 15.95 -14.40
C VAL A 79 -0.19 17.16 -14.71
N LYS A 80 0.59 17.06 -15.76
CA LYS A 80 1.44 18.17 -16.24
C LYS A 80 0.59 19.26 -16.93
N LYS A 81 1.21 20.42 -17.17
CA LYS A 81 0.56 21.53 -17.88
C LYS A 81 0.08 21.18 -19.28
N ASP A 82 0.75 20.23 -19.94
CA ASP A 82 0.38 19.73 -21.26
C ASP A 82 -0.70 18.64 -21.23
N GLY A 83 -1.19 18.26 -20.05
CA GLY A 83 -2.21 17.25 -19.86
C GLY A 83 -1.71 15.82 -19.76
N THR A 84 -0.39 15.59 -19.84
CA THR A 84 0.20 14.26 -19.72
C THR A 84 0.54 13.92 -18.27
N ALA A 85 0.78 12.61 -18.00
CA ALA A 85 1.17 12.16 -16.68
C ALA A 85 2.63 12.53 -16.38
N SER A 86 2.88 13.05 -15.17
CA SER A 86 4.23 13.28 -14.68
C SER A 86 4.95 11.96 -14.42
N GLY A 87 6.28 11.93 -14.56
CA GLY A 87 7.10 10.79 -14.16
C GLY A 87 7.20 10.60 -12.65
N SER A 88 6.79 11.57 -11.86
CA SER A 88 6.78 11.49 -10.39
C SER A 88 5.59 10.69 -9.89
N ILE A 89 5.78 9.94 -8.80
CA ILE A 89 4.71 9.17 -8.17
C ILE A 89 4.32 9.87 -6.87
N ARG A 90 3.00 10.07 -6.67
CA ARG A 90 2.43 10.60 -5.44
C ARG A 90 1.71 9.50 -4.70
N HIS A 91 1.91 9.45 -3.39
CA HIS A 91 1.20 8.53 -2.48
C HIS A 91 0.02 9.29 -1.88
N ILE A 92 -1.19 8.90 -2.24
CA ILE A 92 -2.40 9.59 -1.83
C ILE A 92 -3.26 8.63 -1.03
N ASP A 93 -3.84 9.11 0.06
CA ASP A 93 -4.74 8.32 0.89
C ASP A 93 -6.02 8.00 0.10
N VAL A 94 -6.53 6.77 0.26
CA VAL A 94 -7.78 6.35 -0.39
C VAL A 94 -8.94 7.28 -0.02
N SER A 95 -8.95 7.79 1.20
CA SER A 95 -10.00 8.69 1.69
C SER A 95 -10.04 10.05 0.97
N ASP A 96 -8.98 10.42 0.25
CA ASP A 96 -8.93 11.68 -0.50
C ASP A 96 -9.68 11.61 -1.84
N PHE A 97 -10.12 10.43 -2.21
CA PHE A 97 -10.97 10.20 -3.36
C PHE A 97 -12.41 9.92 -2.90
#